data_0b490b5fe9c57c3c0b08cc1d6f82c6f3
#
_entry.id   0b490b5fe9c57c3c0b08cc1d6f82c6f3
#
_cell.length_a   1.000
_cell.length_b   1.000
_cell.length_c   1.000
_cell.angle_alpha   90.00
_cell.angle_beta   90.00
_cell.angle_gamma   90.00
#
_symmetry.space_group_name_H-M   'P 1'
#
loop_
_entity.id
_entity.type
_entity.pdbx_description
1 polymer ?
#
loop_
_entity_poly.entity_id
_entity_poly.type
_entity_poly.pdbx_seq_one_letter_code
_entity_poly.pdbx_strand_id
1 'polypeptide(L)'
;KQFYKQRKDFDLSCIERDKKLTMPEGVEYTENIVYTNDGNPSHQLDIYRPKDREGEVLPVIINVHGGGLIIGNKGFNKYFCSLLCKKGFLVYSIEYRLIPDCMIYDQFKDVFMAMDYISGRIRTDGGDESHVYMVGDSGGACLIMYTNAIQNNKKIAKAAGVKPSDLNINAIGFISGMFYTTKFDKIGMFLPRYLYGKNYKKSAFGKYVNPDNKELIESLAPIWLVTSHNDYLRKYTLNFEKALAEAGKEYEFVDFPKDKRLTHAFSVFEPFLPESKKTIDLLAGYLKKF
;
A
#
# COMPACT_ATOMS: atom_id res chain seq x y z
N LYS A 1 -4.88 11.17 -22.26
CA LYS A 1 -4.58 10.13 -23.28
C LYS A 1 -3.38 9.29 -22.85
N GLN A 2 -2.27 9.88 -22.42
CA GLN A 2 -1.04 9.17 -22.03
C GLN A 2 -1.26 8.25 -20.81
N PHE A 3 -1.92 8.68 -19.74
CA PHE A 3 -2.21 7.87 -18.55
C PHE A 3 -3.00 6.59 -18.90
N TYR A 4 -4.06 6.72 -19.72
CA TYR A 4 -4.88 5.56 -20.13
C TYR A 4 -4.11 4.57 -21.01
N LYS A 5 -3.15 5.06 -21.84
CA LYS A 5 -2.25 4.17 -22.57
C LYS A 5 -1.34 3.41 -21.60
N GLN A 6 -0.76 4.09 -20.62
CA GLN A 6 0.09 3.45 -19.62
C GLN A 6 -0.67 2.39 -18.80
N ARG A 7 -1.95 2.63 -18.43
CA ARG A 7 -2.80 1.63 -17.77
C ARG A 7 -2.95 0.39 -18.64
N LYS A 8 -3.35 0.57 -19.89
CA LYS A 8 -3.51 -0.54 -20.83
C LYS A 8 -2.23 -1.33 -21.03
N ASP A 9 -1.11 -0.65 -21.22
CA ASP A 9 0.19 -1.29 -21.43
C ASP A 9 0.60 -2.07 -20.17
N PHE A 10 0.34 -1.54 -18.99
CA PHE A 10 0.59 -2.21 -17.71
C PHE A 10 -0.31 -3.45 -17.52
N ASP A 11 -1.62 -3.33 -17.79
CA ASP A 11 -2.56 -4.45 -17.69
C ASP A 11 -2.16 -5.60 -18.60
N LEU A 12 -1.73 -5.30 -19.83
CA LEU A 12 -1.21 -6.31 -20.76
C LEU A 12 0.05 -6.99 -20.21
N SER A 13 0.97 -6.21 -19.62
CA SER A 13 2.18 -6.78 -19.01
C SER A 13 1.87 -7.68 -17.81
N CYS A 14 0.84 -7.34 -17.03
CA CYS A 14 0.37 -8.16 -15.92
C CYS A 14 -0.20 -9.49 -16.41
N ILE A 15 -1.00 -9.47 -17.47
CA ILE A 15 -1.54 -10.68 -18.09
C ILE A 15 -0.41 -11.61 -18.56
N GLU A 16 0.62 -11.06 -19.20
CA GLU A 16 1.77 -11.86 -19.66
C GLU A 16 2.60 -12.41 -18.49
N ARG A 17 2.76 -11.66 -17.40
CA ARG A 17 3.37 -12.15 -16.16
C ARG A 17 2.57 -13.30 -15.57
N ASP A 18 1.26 -13.13 -15.45
CA ASP A 18 0.37 -14.07 -14.79
C ASP A 18 0.31 -15.43 -15.50
N LYS A 19 0.54 -15.47 -16.81
CA LYS A 19 0.68 -16.74 -17.56
C LYS A 19 1.84 -17.60 -17.08
N LYS A 20 2.84 -17.00 -16.44
CA LYS A 20 4.06 -17.67 -15.94
C LYS A 20 4.00 -18.01 -14.46
N LEU A 21 2.96 -17.59 -13.77
CA LEU A 21 2.82 -17.73 -12.31
C LEU A 21 1.61 -18.61 -11.98
N THR A 22 1.72 -19.34 -10.89
CA THR A 22 0.65 -20.18 -10.36
C THR A 22 0.27 -19.71 -8.97
N MET A 23 -1.03 -19.65 -8.68
CA MET A 23 -1.52 -19.31 -7.35
C MET A 23 -1.04 -20.37 -6.35
N PRO A 24 -0.53 -19.97 -5.18
CA PRO A 24 -0.16 -20.89 -4.12
C PRO A 24 -1.36 -21.73 -3.69
N GLU A 25 -1.16 -23.05 -3.53
CA GLU A 25 -2.17 -23.94 -2.97
C GLU A 25 -2.49 -23.57 -1.50
N GLY A 26 -3.69 -23.96 -1.05
CA GLY A 26 -4.11 -23.76 0.33
C GLY A 26 -4.60 -22.35 0.65
N VAL A 27 -4.87 -21.52 -0.35
CA VAL A 27 -5.48 -20.20 -0.21
C VAL A 27 -6.90 -20.21 -0.78
N GLU A 28 -7.86 -19.81 0.04
CA GLU A 28 -9.20 -19.43 -0.41
C GLU A 28 -9.16 -18.00 -0.90
N TYR A 29 -9.63 -17.77 -2.12
CA TYR A 29 -9.55 -16.50 -2.79
C TYR A 29 -10.93 -16.07 -3.32
N THR A 30 -11.42 -14.93 -2.86
CA THR A 30 -12.68 -14.33 -3.28
C THR A 30 -12.43 -12.97 -3.91
N GLU A 31 -12.83 -12.82 -5.16
CA GLU A 31 -12.55 -11.61 -5.96
C GLU A 31 -13.74 -10.66 -6.03
N ASN A 32 -13.43 -9.38 -6.28
CA ASN A 32 -14.37 -8.35 -6.72
C ASN A 32 -15.56 -8.12 -5.78
N ILE A 33 -15.30 -8.14 -4.49
CA ILE A 33 -16.29 -7.80 -3.48
C ILE A 33 -16.45 -6.28 -3.46
N VAL A 34 -17.65 -5.82 -3.77
CA VAL A 34 -17.98 -4.38 -3.79
C VAL A 34 -18.04 -3.84 -2.37
N TYR A 35 -17.25 -2.82 -2.04
CA TYR A 35 -17.24 -2.21 -0.71
C TYR A 35 -18.12 -0.93 -0.59
N THR A 36 -18.63 -0.42 -1.72
CA THR A 36 -19.65 0.64 -1.73
C THR A 36 -20.53 0.54 -2.97
N ASN A 37 -21.85 0.78 -2.81
CA ASN A 37 -22.86 0.63 -3.87
C ASN A 37 -23.03 1.91 -4.71
N ASP A 38 -21.94 2.54 -5.13
CA ASP A 38 -21.96 3.74 -5.96
C ASP A 38 -21.79 3.46 -7.47
N GLY A 39 -21.65 2.18 -7.83
CA GLY A 39 -21.47 1.73 -9.22
C GLY A 39 -20.04 1.95 -9.77
N ASN A 40 -19.10 2.42 -8.95
CA ASN A 40 -17.73 2.62 -9.39
C ASN A 40 -16.96 1.29 -9.39
N PRO A 41 -16.39 0.84 -10.52
CA PRO A 41 -15.68 -0.43 -10.61
C PRO A 41 -14.38 -0.46 -9.80
N SER A 42 -13.85 0.69 -9.39
CA SER A 42 -12.68 0.78 -8.52
C SER A 42 -13.01 0.61 -7.02
N HIS A 43 -14.29 0.50 -6.65
CA HIS A 43 -14.71 0.31 -5.27
C HIS A 43 -14.95 -1.15 -4.95
N GLN A 44 -13.91 -1.96 -5.14
CA GLN A 44 -13.91 -3.41 -4.91
C GLN A 44 -12.67 -3.84 -4.12
N LEU A 45 -12.74 -5.00 -3.51
CA LEU A 45 -11.62 -5.65 -2.84
C LEU A 45 -11.63 -7.17 -3.09
N ASP A 46 -10.48 -7.79 -2.87
CA ASP A 46 -10.32 -9.24 -2.86
C ASP A 46 -9.97 -9.71 -1.46
N ILE A 47 -10.38 -10.92 -1.11
CA ILE A 47 -10.11 -11.55 0.19
C ILE A 47 -9.31 -12.83 -0.02
N TYR A 48 -8.29 -13.03 0.80
CA TYR A 48 -7.45 -14.23 0.85
C TYR A 48 -7.47 -14.79 2.27
N ARG A 49 -7.85 -16.09 2.41
CA ARG A 49 -7.88 -16.78 3.67
C ARG A 49 -7.14 -18.13 3.57
N PRO A 50 -6.32 -18.52 4.58
CA PRO A 50 -5.70 -19.85 4.59
C PRO A 50 -6.77 -20.93 4.76
N LYS A 51 -6.82 -21.93 3.87
CA LYS A 51 -7.80 -23.03 3.92
C LYS A 51 -7.59 -23.98 5.10
N ASP A 52 -6.35 -24.13 5.54
CA ASP A 52 -5.96 -25.00 6.64
C ASP A 52 -6.20 -24.38 8.03
N ARG A 53 -6.75 -23.16 8.07
CA ARG A 53 -7.04 -22.41 9.29
C ARG A 53 -8.51 -21.97 9.38
N GLU A 54 -9.40 -22.84 8.87
CA GLU A 54 -10.84 -22.62 8.98
C GLU A 54 -11.27 -22.54 10.44
N GLY A 55 -12.12 -21.55 10.77
CA GLY A 55 -12.60 -21.29 12.13
C GLY A 55 -11.62 -20.59 13.06
N GLU A 56 -10.37 -20.38 12.67
CA GLU A 56 -9.42 -19.58 13.46
C GLU A 56 -9.67 -18.08 13.25
N VAL A 57 -9.42 -17.28 14.29
CA VAL A 57 -9.37 -15.83 14.21
C VAL A 57 -7.94 -15.41 13.86
N LEU A 58 -7.78 -14.69 12.76
CA LEU A 58 -6.46 -14.39 12.15
C LEU A 58 -6.15 -12.91 12.21
N PRO A 59 -4.87 -12.52 12.41
CA PRO A 59 -4.44 -11.15 12.21
C PRO A 59 -4.69 -10.74 10.74
N VAL A 60 -4.93 -9.46 10.52
CA VAL A 60 -5.45 -8.93 9.26
C VAL A 60 -4.43 -8.04 8.57
N ILE A 61 -4.25 -8.21 7.27
CA ILE A 61 -3.51 -7.29 6.42
C ILE A 61 -4.47 -6.65 5.41
N ILE A 62 -4.43 -5.33 5.30
CA ILE A 62 -5.04 -4.56 4.21
C ILE A 62 -3.91 -4.20 3.25
N ASN A 63 -3.93 -4.79 2.05
CA ASN A 63 -2.96 -4.52 1.00
C ASN A 63 -3.45 -3.41 0.08
N VAL A 64 -2.56 -2.44 -0.22
CA VAL A 64 -2.80 -1.33 -1.15
C VAL A 64 -1.79 -1.44 -2.28
N HIS A 65 -2.26 -1.70 -3.49
CA HIS A 65 -1.39 -1.94 -4.66
C HIS A 65 -0.65 -0.68 -5.12
N GLY A 66 0.51 -0.89 -5.75
CA GLY A 66 1.31 0.15 -6.38
C GLY A 66 0.82 0.59 -7.75
N GLY A 67 1.70 1.20 -8.53
CA GLY A 67 1.43 1.71 -9.87
C GLY A 67 1.44 3.24 -9.95
N GLY A 68 2.19 3.90 -9.06
CA GLY A 68 2.38 5.36 -9.07
C GLY A 68 1.09 6.15 -8.93
N LEU A 69 0.01 5.54 -8.42
CA LEU A 69 -1.34 6.11 -8.27
C LEU A 69 -2.06 6.36 -9.60
N ILE A 70 -1.50 5.94 -10.72
CA ILE A 70 -2.00 6.19 -12.08
C ILE A 70 -2.28 4.92 -12.87
N ILE A 71 -1.68 3.79 -12.50
CA ILE A 71 -1.82 2.47 -13.10
C ILE A 71 -1.96 1.40 -12.01
N GLY A 72 -2.18 0.16 -12.41
CA GLY A 72 -2.26 -0.98 -11.50
C GLY A 72 -3.70 -1.31 -11.08
N ASN A 73 -3.82 -2.43 -10.42
CA ASN A 73 -5.06 -2.93 -9.84
C ASN A 73 -4.75 -3.95 -8.74
N LYS A 74 -5.73 -4.25 -7.88
CA LYS A 74 -5.60 -5.20 -6.76
C LYS A 74 -5.16 -6.60 -7.19
N GLY A 75 -5.58 -7.05 -8.38
CA GLY A 75 -5.22 -8.35 -8.93
C GLY A 75 -3.74 -8.50 -9.26
N PHE A 76 -3.01 -7.39 -9.48
CA PHE A 76 -1.57 -7.43 -9.69
C PHE A 76 -0.83 -7.98 -8.47
N ASN A 77 -1.30 -7.68 -7.25
CA ASN A 77 -0.69 -8.13 -6.00
C ASN A 77 -1.17 -9.52 -5.54
N LYS A 78 -2.00 -10.23 -6.33
CA LYS A 78 -2.65 -11.49 -5.88
C LYS A 78 -1.68 -12.57 -5.39
N TYR A 79 -0.54 -12.75 -6.06
CA TYR A 79 0.46 -13.74 -5.64
C TYR A 79 1.15 -13.34 -4.34
N PHE A 80 1.52 -12.07 -4.22
CA PHE A 80 2.08 -11.50 -3.00
C PHE A 80 1.11 -11.61 -1.82
N CYS A 81 -0.15 -11.23 -2.02
CA CYS A 81 -1.22 -11.37 -1.01
C CYS A 81 -1.44 -12.82 -0.61
N SER A 82 -1.40 -13.76 -1.58
CA SER A 82 -1.51 -15.19 -1.30
C SER A 82 -0.36 -15.71 -0.43
N LEU A 83 0.86 -15.24 -0.67
CA LEU A 83 2.01 -15.62 0.15
C LEU A 83 1.95 -15.02 1.56
N LEU A 84 1.46 -13.79 1.72
CA LEU A 84 1.15 -13.21 3.05
C LEU A 84 0.06 -14.02 3.76
N CYS A 85 -1.00 -14.39 3.05
CA CYS A 85 -2.06 -15.25 3.56
C CYS A 85 -1.50 -16.58 4.12
N LYS A 86 -0.57 -17.21 3.41
CA LYS A 86 0.12 -18.44 3.87
C LYS A 86 0.98 -18.23 5.12
N LYS A 87 1.27 -17.00 5.52
CA LYS A 87 1.92 -16.68 6.82
C LYS A 87 0.92 -16.56 7.97
N GLY A 88 -0.35 -16.89 7.72
CA GLY A 88 -1.41 -16.93 8.74
C GLY A 88 -2.16 -15.61 8.89
N PHE A 89 -2.25 -14.81 7.83
CA PHE A 89 -3.05 -13.59 7.81
C PHE A 89 -4.33 -13.78 7.00
N LEU A 90 -5.41 -13.15 7.44
CA LEU A 90 -6.52 -12.79 6.57
C LEU A 90 -6.10 -11.54 5.80
N VAL A 91 -6.11 -11.57 4.46
CA VAL A 91 -5.65 -10.46 3.63
C VAL A 91 -6.80 -9.88 2.83
N TYR A 92 -7.00 -8.57 2.92
CA TYR A 92 -7.84 -7.78 2.04
C TYR A 92 -6.96 -6.99 1.08
N SER A 93 -7.14 -7.17 -0.24
CA SER A 93 -6.46 -6.37 -1.26
C SER A 93 -7.46 -5.41 -1.87
N ILE A 94 -7.30 -4.12 -1.61
CA ILE A 94 -8.27 -3.09 -2.01
C ILE A 94 -7.92 -2.48 -3.36
N GLU A 95 -8.96 -2.15 -4.13
CA GLU A 95 -8.89 -1.30 -5.32
C GLU A 95 -9.24 0.14 -4.93
N TYR A 96 -8.76 1.10 -5.69
CA TYR A 96 -9.04 2.53 -5.51
C TYR A 96 -8.98 3.24 -6.86
N ARG A 97 -9.65 4.39 -6.98
CA ARG A 97 -9.64 5.20 -8.21
C ARG A 97 -8.24 5.70 -8.54
N LEU A 98 -7.94 5.81 -9.82
CA LEU A 98 -6.62 6.18 -10.32
C LEU A 98 -6.61 7.61 -10.91
N ILE A 99 -5.50 8.31 -10.74
CA ILE A 99 -5.21 9.57 -11.42
C ILE A 99 -5.18 9.32 -12.94
N PRO A 100 -5.75 10.16 -13.82
CA PRO A 100 -6.25 11.51 -13.57
C PRO A 100 -7.78 11.59 -13.37
N ASP A 101 -8.49 10.48 -13.16
CA ASP A 101 -9.95 10.46 -13.01
C ASP A 101 -10.40 11.00 -11.64
N CYS A 102 -9.45 11.14 -10.73
CA CYS A 102 -9.63 11.68 -9.39
C CYS A 102 -8.37 12.44 -8.95
N MET A 103 -8.36 12.99 -7.75
CA MET A 103 -7.17 13.47 -7.04
C MET A 103 -6.80 12.52 -5.89
N ILE A 104 -5.63 12.73 -5.28
CA ILE A 104 -5.17 11.88 -4.17
C ILE A 104 -6.12 11.93 -2.96
N TYR A 105 -6.80 13.04 -2.75
CA TYR A 105 -7.81 13.18 -1.69
C TYR A 105 -8.99 12.23 -1.87
N ASP A 106 -9.36 11.95 -3.12
CA ASP A 106 -10.40 10.97 -3.44
C ASP A 106 -9.88 9.55 -3.22
N GLN A 107 -8.60 9.28 -3.53
CA GLN A 107 -7.97 8.00 -3.21
C GLN A 107 -7.89 7.77 -1.69
N PHE A 108 -7.65 8.81 -0.88
CA PHE A 108 -7.74 8.71 0.58
C PHE A 108 -9.14 8.30 1.03
N LYS A 109 -10.18 8.90 0.45
CA LYS A 109 -11.59 8.53 0.73
C LYS A 109 -11.86 7.08 0.35
N ASP A 110 -11.36 6.62 -0.80
CA ASP A 110 -11.54 5.25 -1.26
C ASP A 110 -10.92 4.24 -0.27
N VAL A 111 -9.70 4.52 0.20
CA VAL A 111 -9.03 3.70 1.23
C VAL A 111 -9.86 3.66 2.51
N PHE A 112 -10.36 4.79 3.00
CA PHE A 112 -11.18 4.83 4.23
C PHE A 112 -12.54 4.16 4.05
N MET A 113 -13.20 4.30 2.89
CA MET A 113 -14.42 3.56 2.58
C MET A 113 -14.19 2.04 2.60
N ALA A 114 -13.08 1.58 2.03
CA ALA A 114 -12.70 0.17 2.09
C ALA A 114 -12.42 -0.28 3.54
N MET A 115 -11.72 0.53 4.33
CA MET A 115 -11.46 0.24 5.75
C MET A 115 -12.76 0.16 6.57
N ASP A 116 -13.70 1.08 6.36
CA ASP A 116 -15.01 1.05 7.04
C ASP A 116 -15.82 -0.20 6.67
N TYR A 117 -15.80 -0.60 5.39
CA TYR A 117 -16.42 -1.84 4.93
C TYR A 117 -15.76 -3.07 5.57
N ILE A 118 -14.43 -3.11 5.62
CA ILE A 118 -13.67 -4.19 6.28
C ILE A 118 -14.00 -4.24 7.77
N SER A 119 -14.03 -3.11 8.46
CA SER A 119 -14.41 -3.03 9.87
C SER A 119 -15.76 -3.66 10.16
N GLY A 120 -16.76 -3.45 9.28
CA GLY A 120 -18.08 -4.02 9.40
C GLY A 120 -18.17 -5.54 9.21
N ARG A 121 -17.16 -6.16 8.61
CA ARG A 121 -17.20 -7.60 8.30
C ARG A 121 -16.01 -8.42 8.82
N ILE A 122 -14.98 -7.77 9.33
CA ILE A 122 -13.71 -8.40 9.73
C ILE A 122 -13.91 -9.64 10.62
N ARG A 123 -14.81 -9.56 11.60
CA ARG A 123 -15.15 -10.68 12.51
C ARG A 123 -15.85 -11.83 11.77
N THR A 124 -16.77 -11.51 10.87
CA THR A 124 -17.50 -12.51 10.06
C THR A 124 -16.54 -13.25 9.13
N ASP A 125 -15.52 -12.56 8.61
CA ASP A 125 -14.48 -13.16 7.78
C ASP A 125 -13.41 -13.92 8.60
N GLY A 126 -13.54 -13.92 9.94
CA GLY A 126 -12.60 -14.57 10.86
C GLY A 126 -11.30 -13.78 11.05
N GLY A 127 -11.36 -12.46 10.95
CA GLY A 127 -10.25 -11.55 11.24
C GLY A 127 -10.28 -11.04 12.68
N ASP A 128 -9.09 -10.77 13.22
CA ASP A 128 -8.90 -10.14 14.51
C ASP A 128 -8.81 -8.61 14.34
N GLU A 129 -9.85 -7.90 14.75
CA GLU A 129 -9.92 -6.44 14.66
C GLU A 129 -8.92 -5.72 15.57
N SER A 130 -8.31 -6.41 16.52
CA SER A 130 -7.26 -5.86 17.40
C SER A 130 -5.85 -5.98 16.81
N HIS A 131 -5.68 -6.74 15.73
CA HIS A 131 -4.41 -6.96 15.03
C HIS A 131 -4.57 -6.71 13.51
N VAL A 132 -4.64 -5.44 13.14
CA VAL A 132 -4.83 -5.00 11.74
C VAL A 132 -3.62 -4.20 11.27
N TYR A 133 -3.12 -4.56 10.11
CA TYR A 133 -1.93 -3.96 9.50
C TYR A 133 -2.22 -3.48 8.09
N MET A 134 -1.45 -2.51 7.60
CA MET A 134 -1.49 -2.12 6.19
C MET A 134 -0.14 -2.39 5.53
N VAL A 135 -0.18 -2.93 4.32
CA VAL A 135 1.03 -3.21 3.52
C VAL A 135 0.82 -2.70 2.10
N GLY A 136 1.80 -2.00 1.55
CA GLY A 136 1.71 -1.50 0.19
C GLY A 136 3.06 -1.32 -0.47
N ASP A 137 3.04 -1.40 -1.79
CA ASP A 137 4.20 -1.18 -2.63
C ASP A 137 4.11 0.14 -3.40
N SER A 138 5.25 0.78 -3.65
CA SER A 138 5.37 1.95 -4.53
C SER A 138 4.35 3.04 -4.23
N GLY A 139 3.42 3.33 -5.15
CA GLY A 139 2.32 4.27 -4.96
C GLY A 139 1.36 3.88 -3.83
N GLY A 140 1.13 2.57 -3.62
CA GLY A 140 0.33 2.06 -2.51
C GLY A 140 0.95 2.39 -1.15
N ALA A 141 2.28 2.29 -1.03
CA ALA A 141 3.00 2.74 0.17
C ALA A 141 2.81 4.25 0.42
N CYS A 142 2.81 5.06 -0.63
CA CYS A 142 2.51 6.49 -0.54
C CYS A 142 1.10 6.74 0.01
N LEU A 143 0.09 6.01 -0.49
CA LEU A 143 -1.29 6.12 0.02
C LEU A 143 -1.39 5.71 1.49
N ILE A 144 -0.77 4.60 1.88
CA ILE A 144 -0.77 4.14 3.27
C ILE A 144 -0.11 5.18 4.18
N MET A 145 1.02 5.75 3.79
CA MET A 145 1.71 6.77 4.57
C MET A 145 0.78 7.94 4.88
N TYR A 146 0.09 8.48 3.89
CA TYR A 146 -0.84 9.58 4.11
C TYR A 146 -2.10 9.17 4.86
N THR A 147 -2.74 8.07 4.49
CA THR A 147 -3.98 7.64 5.15
C THR A 147 -3.75 7.25 6.60
N ASN A 148 -2.64 6.61 6.93
CA ASN A 148 -2.30 6.30 8.31
C ASN A 148 -2.02 7.57 9.13
N ALA A 149 -1.30 8.57 8.58
CA ALA A 149 -1.10 9.86 9.24
C ALA A 149 -2.42 10.63 9.42
N ILE A 150 -3.30 10.62 8.40
CA ILE A 150 -4.65 11.22 8.47
C ILE A 150 -5.48 10.57 9.58
N GLN A 151 -5.44 9.25 9.67
CA GLN A 151 -6.19 8.50 10.69
C GLN A 151 -5.76 8.85 12.11
N ASN A 152 -4.47 9.01 12.33
CA ASN A 152 -3.89 9.21 13.65
C ASN A 152 -3.76 10.69 14.06
N ASN A 153 -4.05 11.65 13.14
CA ASN A 153 -3.88 13.07 13.41
C ASN A 153 -5.03 13.91 12.85
N LYS A 154 -5.85 14.45 13.74
CA LYS A 154 -7.02 15.28 13.39
C LYS A 154 -6.66 16.53 12.58
N LYS A 155 -5.45 17.13 12.77
CA LYS A 155 -5.01 18.30 12.01
C LYS A 155 -4.72 17.90 10.56
N ILE A 156 -4.07 16.75 10.35
CA ILE A 156 -3.78 16.22 9.00
C ILE A 156 -5.10 15.84 8.32
N ALA A 157 -6.02 15.17 9.02
CA ALA A 157 -7.35 14.84 8.52
C ALA A 157 -8.13 16.09 8.07
N LYS A 158 -8.14 17.13 8.91
CA LYS A 158 -8.78 18.41 8.57
C LYS A 158 -8.12 19.07 7.36
N ALA A 159 -6.78 19.05 7.28
CA ALA A 159 -6.04 19.62 6.17
C ALA A 159 -6.31 18.88 4.84
N ALA A 160 -6.46 17.56 4.90
CA ALA A 160 -6.84 16.73 3.75
C ALA A 160 -8.32 16.85 3.37
N GLY A 161 -9.18 17.33 4.27
CA GLY A 161 -10.62 17.38 4.08
C GLY A 161 -11.26 15.99 3.98
N VAL A 162 -10.72 15.02 4.72
CA VAL A 162 -11.13 13.61 4.66
C VAL A 162 -11.47 13.13 6.07
N LYS A 163 -12.59 12.39 6.18
CA LYS A 163 -12.96 11.70 7.41
C LYS A 163 -12.24 10.35 7.46
N PRO A 164 -11.41 10.08 8.50
CA PRO A 164 -10.77 8.78 8.66
C PRO A 164 -11.75 7.70 9.08
N SER A 165 -11.34 6.43 8.90
CA SER A 165 -12.00 5.26 9.47
C SER A 165 -11.67 5.13 10.97
N ASP A 166 -12.54 4.44 11.70
CA ASP A 166 -12.31 4.09 13.10
C ASP A 166 -11.51 2.78 13.29
N LEU A 167 -11.23 2.07 12.19
CA LEU A 167 -10.45 0.82 12.22
C LEU A 167 -8.98 1.11 12.57
N ASN A 168 -8.54 0.67 13.75
CA ASN A 168 -7.16 0.88 14.19
C ASN A 168 -6.15 0.11 13.32
N ILE A 169 -5.01 0.73 13.01
CA ILE A 169 -3.89 0.11 12.29
C ILE A 169 -2.69 0.01 13.24
N ASN A 170 -2.27 -1.22 13.55
CA ASN A 170 -1.25 -1.51 14.55
C ASN A 170 0.18 -1.31 14.02
N ALA A 171 0.43 -1.64 12.75
CA ALA A 171 1.73 -1.43 12.08
C ALA A 171 1.54 -1.32 10.56
N ILE A 172 2.54 -0.78 9.88
CA ILE A 172 2.54 -0.57 8.42
C ILE A 172 3.83 -1.09 7.78
N GLY A 173 3.68 -1.74 6.63
CA GLY A 173 4.79 -2.26 5.83
C GLY A 173 4.88 -1.55 4.48
N PHE A 174 6.06 -1.03 4.14
CA PHE A 174 6.32 -0.30 2.91
C PHE A 174 7.35 -1.02 2.04
N ILE A 175 6.96 -1.33 0.80
CA ILE A 175 7.80 -2.00 -0.19
C ILE A 175 8.13 -1.00 -1.29
N SER A 176 9.40 -0.62 -1.44
CA SER A 176 9.87 0.28 -2.51
C SER A 176 9.04 1.56 -2.63
N GLY A 177 8.75 2.24 -1.53
CA GLY A 177 7.73 3.29 -1.45
C GLY A 177 8.01 4.52 -2.34
N MET A 178 6.98 5.01 -3.01
CA MET A 178 6.99 6.29 -3.74
C MET A 178 6.70 7.44 -2.76
N PHE A 179 7.55 7.63 -1.76
CA PHE A 179 7.31 8.57 -0.66
C PHE A 179 7.36 10.04 -1.09
N TYR A 180 8.16 10.37 -2.10
CA TYR A 180 8.36 11.73 -2.56
C TYR A 180 7.70 11.96 -3.92
N THR A 181 6.81 12.94 -3.98
CA THR A 181 6.08 13.28 -5.20
C THR A 181 6.43 14.66 -5.75
N THR A 182 7.32 15.41 -5.09
CA THR A 182 7.67 16.80 -5.43
C THR A 182 9.18 17.03 -5.59
N LYS A 183 10.00 15.98 -5.63
CA LYS A 183 11.44 16.07 -5.90
C LYS A 183 11.68 16.49 -7.35
N PHE A 184 12.85 17.05 -7.62
CA PHE A 184 13.24 17.46 -8.98
C PHE A 184 13.66 16.24 -9.81
N ASP A 185 12.67 15.44 -10.20
CA ASP A 185 12.79 14.24 -11.03
C ASP A 185 11.50 14.05 -11.86
N LYS A 186 11.42 12.95 -12.63
CA LYS A 186 10.25 12.70 -13.50
C LYS A 186 8.93 12.66 -12.73
N ILE A 187 8.92 12.11 -11.52
CA ILE A 187 7.72 12.04 -10.69
C ILE A 187 7.31 13.44 -10.26
N GLY A 188 8.22 14.17 -9.61
CA GLY A 188 7.94 15.49 -9.06
C GLY A 188 7.70 16.57 -10.10
N MET A 189 8.15 16.38 -11.35
CA MET A 189 7.87 17.31 -12.45
C MET A 189 6.46 17.16 -13.01
N PHE A 190 5.89 15.93 -13.01
CA PHE A 190 4.62 15.67 -13.69
C PHE A 190 3.44 15.40 -12.76
N LEU A 191 3.64 14.65 -11.68
CA LEU A 191 2.54 14.17 -10.84
C LEU A 191 1.89 15.20 -9.91
N PRO A 192 2.59 16.14 -9.27
CA PRO A 192 2.03 16.93 -8.16
C PRO A 192 0.72 17.66 -8.51
N ARG A 193 0.64 18.25 -9.70
CA ARG A 193 -0.56 18.99 -10.13
C ARG A 193 -1.78 18.10 -10.33
N TYR A 194 -1.56 16.84 -10.71
CA TYR A 194 -2.63 15.86 -10.88
C TYR A 194 -3.04 15.24 -9.54
N LEU A 195 -2.07 15.03 -8.64
CA LEU A 195 -2.30 14.51 -7.30
C LEU A 195 -3.03 15.52 -6.42
N TYR A 196 -2.49 16.72 -6.31
CA TYR A 196 -2.85 17.71 -5.29
C TYR A 196 -3.57 18.94 -5.83
N GLY A 197 -3.67 19.12 -7.15
CA GLY A 197 -4.20 20.30 -7.82
C GLY A 197 -3.15 21.40 -8.06
N LYS A 198 -3.52 22.42 -8.86
CA LYS A 198 -2.57 23.46 -9.35
C LYS A 198 -1.91 24.30 -8.23
N ASN A 199 -2.65 24.58 -7.17
CA ASN A 199 -2.21 25.50 -6.10
C ASN A 199 -1.93 24.77 -4.77
N TYR A 200 -1.61 23.48 -4.82
CA TYR A 200 -1.46 22.63 -3.65
C TYR A 200 -0.51 23.17 -2.58
N LYS A 201 0.57 23.87 -2.98
CA LYS A 201 1.53 24.48 -2.03
C LYS A 201 0.91 25.52 -1.10
N LYS A 202 -0.21 26.14 -1.51
CA LYS A 202 -0.97 27.11 -0.71
C LYS A 202 -2.15 26.47 0.04
N SER A 203 -2.43 25.17 -0.19
CA SER A 203 -3.49 24.46 0.50
C SER A 203 -3.11 24.11 1.93
N ALA A 204 -4.09 23.83 2.77
CA ALA A 204 -3.85 23.38 4.15
C ALA A 204 -3.02 22.08 4.20
N PHE A 205 -3.17 21.21 3.20
CA PHE A 205 -2.42 19.96 3.08
C PHE A 205 -1.02 20.16 2.51
N GLY A 206 -0.73 21.31 1.89
CA GLY A 206 0.53 21.56 1.17
C GLY A 206 1.79 21.30 1.98
N LYS A 207 1.80 21.59 3.28
CA LYS A 207 2.93 21.34 4.19
C LYS A 207 3.18 19.82 4.42
N TYR A 208 2.17 18.97 4.25
CA TYR A 208 2.26 17.52 4.44
C TYR A 208 2.61 16.77 3.14
N VAL A 209 2.66 17.45 2.00
CA VAL A 209 3.12 16.88 0.73
C VAL A 209 4.60 16.49 0.78
N ASN A 210 5.35 17.06 1.72
CA ASN A 210 6.70 16.62 2.05
C ASN A 210 6.65 15.53 3.14
N PRO A 211 7.04 14.28 2.86
CA PRO A 211 7.04 13.19 3.83
C PRO A 211 8.06 13.38 4.97
N ASP A 212 9.01 14.31 4.83
CA ASP A 212 9.96 14.68 5.89
C ASP A 212 9.31 15.53 6.99
N ASN A 213 8.02 15.89 6.85
CA ASN A 213 7.29 16.65 7.85
C ASN A 213 7.19 15.86 9.17
N LYS A 214 7.73 16.45 10.25
CA LYS A 214 7.80 15.80 11.57
C LYS A 214 6.43 15.39 12.11
N GLU A 215 5.42 16.28 12.00
CA GLU A 215 4.05 16.01 12.46
C GLU A 215 3.43 14.80 11.72
N LEU A 216 3.72 14.66 10.41
CA LEU A 216 3.31 13.51 9.63
C LEU A 216 4.00 12.24 10.12
N ILE A 217 5.33 12.25 10.28
CA ILE A 217 6.12 11.09 10.72
C ILE A 217 5.68 10.62 12.12
N GLU A 218 5.52 11.55 13.06
CA GLU A 218 5.08 11.23 14.43
C GLU A 218 3.70 10.57 14.47
N SER A 219 2.86 10.85 13.48
CA SER A 219 1.50 10.31 13.37
C SER A 219 1.43 8.89 12.81
N LEU A 220 2.52 8.36 12.26
CA LEU A 220 2.54 7.02 11.68
C LEU A 220 2.56 5.93 12.75
N ALA A 221 1.90 4.81 12.49
CA ALA A 221 2.05 3.56 13.24
C ALA A 221 3.51 3.04 13.14
N PRO A 222 3.91 2.01 13.91
CA PRO A 222 5.20 1.32 13.73
C PRO A 222 5.44 0.91 12.27
N ILE A 223 6.69 1.07 11.77
CA ILE A 223 7.01 1.04 10.35
C ILE A 223 8.02 -0.06 10.03
N TRP A 224 7.75 -0.83 8.99
CA TRP A 224 8.71 -1.69 8.32
C TRP A 224 8.95 -1.23 6.89
N LEU A 225 10.23 -1.14 6.48
CA LEU A 225 10.64 -0.64 5.17
C LEU A 225 11.52 -1.66 4.44
N VAL A 226 11.31 -1.83 3.14
CA VAL A 226 12.21 -2.61 2.30
C VAL A 226 12.48 -1.92 0.97
N THR A 227 13.70 -2.04 0.50
CA THR A 227 14.14 -1.68 -0.85
C THR A 227 15.28 -2.60 -1.31
N SER A 228 15.83 -2.35 -2.48
CA SER A 228 16.98 -3.05 -3.02
C SER A 228 17.92 -2.10 -3.77
N HIS A 229 19.16 -2.50 -3.93
CA HIS A 229 20.17 -1.67 -4.65
C HIS A 229 19.72 -1.32 -6.08
N ASN A 230 19.01 -2.22 -6.76
CA ASN A 230 18.57 -2.03 -8.16
C ASN A 230 17.17 -1.41 -8.28
N ASP A 231 16.54 -1.01 -7.16
CA ASP A 231 15.29 -0.28 -7.18
C ASP A 231 15.50 1.17 -7.64
N TYR A 232 14.83 1.59 -8.70
CA TYR A 232 14.94 2.96 -9.20
C TYR A 232 14.39 4.02 -8.22
N LEU A 233 13.54 3.63 -7.25
CA LEU A 233 13.07 4.47 -6.15
C LEU A 233 13.86 4.27 -4.83
N ARG A 234 14.95 3.48 -4.83
CA ARG A 234 15.75 3.25 -3.63
C ARG A 234 16.09 4.53 -2.89
N LYS A 235 16.45 5.59 -3.61
CA LYS A 235 16.77 6.90 -3.02
C LYS A 235 15.61 7.49 -2.22
N TYR A 236 14.36 7.24 -2.61
CA TYR A 236 13.19 7.68 -1.85
C TYR A 236 13.10 6.96 -0.51
N THR A 237 13.30 5.64 -0.52
CA THR A 237 13.30 4.85 0.73
C THR A 237 14.43 5.27 1.66
N LEU A 238 15.66 5.47 1.15
CA LEU A 238 16.80 5.94 1.96
C LEU A 238 16.57 7.34 2.55
N ASN A 239 16.00 8.27 1.77
CA ASN A 239 15.68 9.61 2.26
C ASN A 239 14.59 9.56 3.35
N PHE A 240 13.58 8.71 3.17
CA PHE A 240 12.52 8.56 4.15
C PHE A 240 13.02 7.88 5.43
N GLU A 241 13.83 6.84 5.30
CA GLU A 241 14.51 6.19 6.43
C GLU A 241 15.33 7.21 7.26
N LYS A 242 16.11 8.05 6.60
CA LYS A 242 16.85 9.13 7.24
C LYS A 242 15.91 10.09 8.00
N ALA A 243 14.79 10.49 7.38
CA ALA A 243 13.82 11.38 8.02
C ALA A 243 13.16 10.72 9.26
N LEU A 244 12.89 9.42 9.20
CA LEU A 244 12.39 8.65 10.34
C LEU A 244 13.39 8.64 11.49
N ALA A 245 14.67 8.37 11.20
CA ALA A 245 15.75 8.38 12.18
C ALA A 245 15.93 9.77 12.82
N GLU A 246 15.93 10.85 12.02
CA GLU A 246 16.03 12.22 12.49
C GLU A 246 14.83 12.63 13.38
N ALA A 247 13.65 12.08 13.12
CA ALA A 247 12.46 12.29 13.92
C ALA A 247 12.40 11.40 15.19
N GLY A 248 13.37 10.48 15.37
CA GLY A 248 13.36 9.49 16.46
C GLY A 248 12.22 8.48 16.35
N LYS A 249 11.70 8.23 15.14
CA LYS A 249 10.65 7.24 14.91
C LYS A 249 11.22 5.84 14.93
N GLU A 250 10.54 4.92 15.61
CA GLU A 250 10.88 3.50 15.58
C GLU A 250 10.50 2.87 14.23
N TYR A 251 11.43 2.14 13.63
CA TYR A 251 11.23 1.42 12.37
C TYR A 251 12.21 0.25 12.22
N GLU A 252 11.88 -0.70 11.35
CA GLU A 252 12.84 -1.68 10.83
C GLU A 252 13.04 -1.47 9.33
N PHE A 253 14.28 -1.59 8.86
CA PHE A 253 14.65 -1.32 7.48
C PHE A 253 15.49 -2.46 6.90
N VAL A 254 15.15 -2.87 5.68
CA VAL A 254 15.85 -3.90 4.91
C VAL A 254 16.24 -3.34 3.54
N ASP A 255 17.55 -3.34 3.25
CA ASP A 255 18.08 -2.94 1.94
C ASP A 255 18.81 -4.14 1.32
N PHE A 256 18.22 -4.74 0.30
CA PHE A 256 18.82 -5.88 -0.39
C PHE A 256 20.02 -5.45 -1.23
N PRO A 257 21.11 -6.25 -1.25
CA PRO A 257 22.32 -5.94 -1.98
C PRO A 257 22.09 -5.93 -3.50
N LYS A 258 23.11 -5.52 -4.26
CA LYS A 258 23.07 -5.47 -5.70
C LYS A 258 22.81 -6.85 -6.32
N ASP A 259 21.65 -6.98 -6.95
CA ASP A 259 21.23 -8.14 -7.75
C ASP A 259 20.27 -7.65 -8.84
N LYS A 260 20.56 -7.98 -10.09
CA LYS A 260 19.76 -7.54 -11.23
C LYS A 260 18.32 -8.04 -11.24
N ARG A 261 18.02 -9.11 -10.47
CA ARG A 261 16.68 -9.66 -10.32
C ARG A 261 15.83 -8.82 -9.35
N LEU A 262 16.49 -8.15 -8.40
CA LEU A 262 15.84 -7.40 -7.32
C LEU A 262 15.60 -5.96 -7.76
N THR A 263 14.71 -5.78 -8.71
CA THR A 263 14.32 -4.47 -9.23
C THR A 263 13.26 -3.81 -8.32
N HIS A 264 12.67 -2.71 -8.77
CA HIS A 264 11.63 -2.00 -8.05
C HIS A 264 10.47 -2.93 -7.63
N ALA A 265 10.14 -2.93 -6.33
CA ALA A 265 9.07 -3.74 -5.74
C ALA A 265 9.18 -5.24 -6.11
N PHE A 266 10.39 -5.78 -6.20
CA PHE A 266 10.65 -7.14 -6.69
C PHE A 266 9.82 -8.20 -5.96
N SER A 267 9.55 -8.04 -4.66
CA SER A 267 8.77 -9.00 -3.88
C SER A 267 7.30 -9.09 -4.30
N VAL A 268 6.80 -8.07 -5.00
CA VAL A 268 5.46 -8.05 -5.60
C VAL A 268 5.49 -8.50 -7.07
N PHE A 269 6.48 -8.02 -7.84
CA PHE A 269 6.62 -8.34 -9.26
C PHE A 269 7.09 -9.77 -9.51
N GLU A 270 8.03 -10.25 -8.67
CA GLU A 270 8.65 -11.58 -8.73
C GLU A 270 8.50 -12.29 -7.37
N PRO A 271 7.25 -12.61 -6.95
CA PRO A 271 6.95 -12.98 -5.57
C PRO A 271 7.54 -14.34 -5.14
N PHE A 272 7.97 -15.17 -6.10
CA PHE A 272 8.51 -16.52 -5.82
C PHE A 272 10.03 -16.59 -5.75
N LEU A 273 10.75 -15.48 -5.96
CA LEU A 273 12.20 -15.43 -5.72
C LEU A 273 12.51 -15.75 -4.24
N PRO A 274 13.66 -16.39 -3.95
CA PRO A 274 14.08 -16.61 -2.57
C PRO A 274 14.11 -15.33 -1.72
N GLU A 275 14.57 -14.22 -2.30
CA GLU A 275 14.64 -12.90 -1.67
C GLU A 275 13.23 -12.31 -1.43
N SER A 276 12.28 -12.59 -2.31
CA SER A 276 10.88 -12.20 -2.13
C SER A 276 10.23 -12.96 -0.98
N LYS A 277 10.47 -14.27 -0.88
CA LYS A 277 10.04 -15.10 0.26
C LYS A 277 10.64 -14.60 1.56
N LYS A 278 11.94 -14.27 1.56
CA LYS A 278 12.63 -13.68 2.71
C LYS A 278 12.01 -12.35 3.11
N THR A 279 11.67 -11.49 2.14
CA THR A 279 10.98 -10.21 2.37
C THR A 279 9.64 -10.45 3.08
N ILE A 280 8.84 -11.39 2.59
CA ILE A 280 7.54 -11.75 3.17
C ILE A 280 7.71 -12.31 4.59
N ASP A 281 8.72 -13.15 4.85
CA ASP A 281 9.00 -13.70 6.17
C ASP A 281 9.38 -12.62 7.17
N LEU A 282 10.27 -11.69 6.79
CA LEU A 282 10.68 -10.58 7.63
C LEU A 282 9.52 -9.63 7.93
N LEU A 283 8.73 -9.26 6.90
CA LEU A 283 7.54 -8.44 7.06
C LEU A 283 6.53 -9.10 8.01
N ALA A 284 6.19 -10.37 7.76
CA ALA A 284 5.25 -11.10 8.60
C ALA A 284 5.73 -11.20 10.06
N GLY A 285 7.02 -11.45 10.26
CA GLY A 285 7.64 -11.47 11.60
C GLY A 285 7.58 -10.12 12.30
N TYR A 286 7.78 -9.02 11.56
CA TYR A 286 7.65 -7.68 12.11
C TYR A 286 6.22 -7.34 12.52
N LEU A 287 5.25 -7.54 11.63
CA LEU A 287 3.85 -7.20 11.90
C LEU A 287 3.31 -7.92 13.13
N LYS A 288 3.67 -9.19 13.32
CA LYS A 288 3.23 -10.01 14.46
C LYS A 288 3.78 -9.56 15.82
N LYS A 289 4.64 -8.54 15.90
CA LYS A 289 5.09 -7.94 17.16
C LYS A 289 4.06 -6.98 17.76
N PHE A 290 3.13 -6.53 16.98
CA PHE A 290 2.12 -5.52 17.28
C PHE A 290 0.71 -6.12 17.18
#